data_fb13902e7796ee6b1dfb07c188f725a1
#
_entry.id   fb13902e7796ee6b1dfb07c188f725a1
#
_cell.length_a   1.000
_cell.length_b   1.000
_cell.length_c   1.000
_cell.angle_alpha   90.00
_cell.angle_beta   90.00
_cell.angle_gamma   90.00
#
_symmetry.space_group_name_H-M   'P 1'
#
loop_
_entity.id
_entity.type
_entity.pdbx_description
1 polymer ?
#
loop_
_entity_poly.entity_id
_entity_poly.type
_entity_poly.pdbx_seq_one_letter_code
_entity_poly.pdbx_strand_id
1 'polypeptide(L)'
;MKSIAIFNNKGGVGKTTLLCNMASFLKNRCNQRVLFFDADPQCNATLYLFGDNEIEEFYGTNSSHKTIYHIVQPYKKGKGYLNNNNLPIEHSRGFNVDCIIGDTRFAVLEDFLSSDWLASKSGEERALDTTFVFKNIIHQLEDRYDYILFDIGPSLGAIYRCVLLACQYFIIPMSSDIFCIKAIENIADSLHEWKDEFNRSLEEYRRKEKTVYRLNDKLVTFDLQF
;
A
#
# COMPACT_ATOMS: atom_id res chain seq x y z
N MET A 1 -0.18 -13.70 8.56
CA MET A 1 0.45 -12.81 7.55
C MET A 1 0.85 -11.48 8.19
N LYS A 2 1.97 -10.86 7.76
CA LYS A 2 2.43 -9.55 8.24
C LYS A 2 2.48 -8.56 7.07
N SER A 3 1.89 -7.38 7.22
CA SER A 3 1.97 -6.28 6.25
C SER A 3 2.91 -5.19 6.77
N ILE A 4 3.90 -4.82 5.95
CA ILE A 4 4.99 -3.94 6.35
C ILE A 4 5.17 -2.86 5.27
N ALA A 5 5.19 -1.59 5.65
CA ALA A 5 5.59 -0.49 4.76
C ALA A 5 6.97 0.04 5.14
N ILE A 6 7.79 0.37 4.12
CA ILE A 6 9.02 1.11 4.34
C ILE A 6 8.80 2.58 4.03
N PHE A 7 9.23 3.44 4.94
CA PHE A 7 9.01 4.86 4.83
C PHE A 7 10.19 5.69 5.31
N ASN A 8 10.46 6.79 4.63
CA ASN A 8 11.27 7.90 5.11
C ASN A 8 11.02 9.13 4.22
N ASN A 9 10.84 10.30 4.80
CA ASN A 9 10.68 11.58 4.10
C ASN A 9 11.93 11.98 3.28
N LYS A 10 13.10 11.42 3.63
CA LYS A 10 14.35 11.71 2.93
C LYS A 10 14.53 10.78 1.75
N GLY A 11 14.75 11.36 0.56
CA GLY A 11 15.11 10.60 -0.64
C GLY A 11 16.55 10.02 -0.53
N GLY A 12 16.82 8.95 -1.25
CA GLY A 12 18.18 8.38 -1.37
C GLY A 12 18.73 7.67 -0.13
N VAL A 13 17.92 7.36 0.87
CA VAL A 13 18.34 6.64 2.08
C VAL A 13 18.32 5.10 1.94
N GLY A 14 18.14 4.60 0.72
CA GLY A 14 18.18 3.16 0.45
C GLY A 14 16.90 2.38 0.80
N LYS A 15 15.74 3.02 0.95
CA LYS A 15 14.46 2.36 1.25
C LYS A 15 14.18 1.19 0.32
N THR A 16 14.06 1.49 -0.98
CA THR A 16 13.76 0.52 -2.04
C THR A 16 14.76 -0.64 -2.05
N THR A 17 16.07 -0.31 -2.03
CA THR A 17 17.13 -1.33 -2.02
C THR A 17 17.03 -2.23 -0.80
N LEU A 18 16.81 -1.67 0.38
CA LEU A 18 16.64 -2.44 1.62
C LEU A 18 15.43 -3.37 1.52
N LEU A 19 14.29 -2.84 1.08
CA LEU A 19 13.04 -3.61 1.04
C LEU A 19 13.08 -4.73 0.00
N CYS A 20 13.62 -4.49 -1.20
CA CYS A 20 13.77 -5.51 -2.24
C CYS A 20 14.69 -6.65 -1.78
N ASN A 21 15.83 -6.33 -1.16
CA ASN A 21 16.73 -7.34 -0.62
C ASN A 21 16.11 -8.09 0.56
N MET A 22 15.35 -7.41 1.42
CA MET A 22 14.61 -8.05 2.51
C MET A 22 13.55 -9.03 1.97
N ALA A 23 12.80 -8.64 0.94
CA ALA A 23 11.83 -9.51 0.27
C ALA A 23 12.49 -10.79 -0.23
N SER A 24 13.60 -10.65 -0.97
CA SER A 24 14.38 -11.77 -1.49
C SER A 24 14.97 -12.64 -0.37
N PHE A 25 15.47 -12.05 0.71
CA PHE A 25 15.98 -12.77 1.88
C PHE A 25 14.88 -13.59 2.56
N LEU A 26 13.72 -12.99 2.82
CA LEU A 26 12.58 -13.69 3.42
C LEU A 26 12.14 -14.87 2.56
N LYS A 27 12.09 -14.70 1.24
CA LYS A 27 11.74 -15.76 0.30
C LYS A 27 12.80 -16.86 0.27
N ASN A 28 14.05 -16.51 -0.01
CA ASN A 28 15.09 -17.47 -0.37
C ASN A 28 15.79 -18.09 0.85
N ARG A 29 15.86 -17.38 1.99
CA ARG A 29 16.54 -17.85 3.20
C ARG A 29 15.59 -18.28 4.30
N CYS A 30 14.42 -17.63 4.40
CA CYS A 30 13.43 -17.94 5.43
C CYS A 30 12.26 -18.77 4.89
N ASN A 31 12.24 -19.12 3.60
CA ASN A 31 11.20 -19.88 2.92
C ASN A 31 9.79 -19.30 3.14
N GLN A 32 9.66 -17.98 3.17
CA GLN A 32 8.39 -17.28 3.34
C GLN A 32 7.74 -16.98 1.98
N ARG A 33 6.42 -16.95 1.94
CA ARG A 33 5.65 -16.46 0.79
C ARG A 33 5.57 -14.94 0.88
N VAL A 34 6.19 -14.25 -0.07
CA VAL A 34 6.33 -12.78 -0.02
C VAL A 34 5.70 -12.16 -1.26
N LEU A 35 4.85 -11.15 -1.05
CA LEU A 35 4.36 -10.26 -2.09
C LEU A 35 4.94 -8.86 -1.85
N PHE A 36 5.49 -8.28 -2.91
CA PHE A 36 6.01 -6.93 -2.92
C PHE A 36 5.05 -5.99 -3.66
N PHE A 37 4.80 -4.81 -3.11
CA PHE A 37 4.05 -3.74 -3.77
C PHE A 37 4.97 -2.55 -4.03
N ASP A 38 5.13 -2.18 -5.29
CA ASP A 38 5.73 -0.90 -5.67
C ASP A 38 4.63 0.17 -5.71
N ALA A 39 4.46 0.85 -4.59
CA ALA A 39 3.46 1.91 -4.41
C ALA A 39 4.07 3.32 -4.53
N ASP A 40 5.34 3.43 -4.95
CA ASP A 40 5.95 4.69 -5.33
C ASP A 40 5.64 4.99 -6.81
N PRO A 41 5.00 6.13 -7.15
CA PRO A 41 4.80 6.53 -8.55
C PRO A 41 6.08 6.67 -9.37
N GLN A 42 7.26 6.70 -8.73
CA GLN A 42 8.54 6.68 -9.44
C GLN A 42 8.98 5.30 -9.91
N CYS A 43 8.31 4.22 -9.46
CA CYS A 43 8.52 2.84 -9.89
C CYS A 43 9.97 2.33 -9.70
N ASN A 44 10.70 2.87 -8.73
CA ASN A 44 12.11 2.49 -8.50
C ASN A 44 12.27 1.03 -8.09
N ALA A 45 11.32 0.49 -7.33
CA ALA A 45 11.35 -0.91 -6.93
C ALA A 45 11.12 -1.85 -8.11
N THR A 46 10.21 -1.51 -9.01
CA THR A 46 9.96 -2.27 -10.24
C THR A 46 11.22 -2.31 -11.11
N LEU A 47 11.87 -1.16 -11.32
CA LEU A 47 13.14 -1.10 -12.08
C LEU A 47 14.28 -1.89 -11.41
N TYR A 48 14.26 -2.03 -10.09
CA TYR A 48 15.26 -2.77 -9.34
C TYR A 48 15.01 -4.29 -9.35
N LEU A 49 13.74 -4.70 -9.35
CA LEU A 49 13.32 -6.12 -9.29
C LEU A 49 13.33 -6.82 -10.64
N PHE A 50 13.19 -6.08 -11.74
CA PHE A 50 13.05 -6.64 -13.10
C PHE A 50 14.14 -6.12 -14.04
N GLY A 51 14.49 -6.92 -15.03
CA GLY A 51 15.45 -6.53 -16.07
C GLY A 51 14.83 -5.71 -17.19
N ASP A 52 15.67 -5.08 -18.03
CA ASP A 52 15.24 -4.17 -19.10
C ASP A 52 14.21 -4.80 -20.07
N ASN A 53 14.36 -6.08 -20.41
CA ASN A 53 13.44 -6.79 -21.30
C ASN A 53 12.04 -6.94 -20.66
N GLU A 54 11.98 -7.24 -19.36
CA GLU A 54 10.72 -7.36 -18.61
C GLU A 54 10.05 -5.98 -18.46
N ILE A 55 10.85 -4.94 -18.24
CA ILE A 55 10.35 -3.55 -18.17
C ILE A 55 9.76 -3.13 -19.52
N GLU A 56 10.40 -3.44 -20.64
CA GLU A 56 9.86 -3.16 -21.97
C GLU A 56 8.55 -3.93 -22.23
N GLU A 57 8.46 -5.18 -21.78
CA GLU A 57 7.24 -5.98 -21.85
C GLU A 57 6.11 -5.35 -21.02
N PHE A 58 6.40 -4.89 -19.79
CA PHE A 58 5.39 -4.32 -18.88
C PHE A 58 4.86 -2.96 -19.34
N TYR A 59 5.72 -2.10 -19.91
CA TYR A 59 5.37 -0.70 -20.20
C TYR A 59 5.44 -0.33 -21.67
N GLY A 60 5.82 -1.26 -22.55
CA GLY A 60 5.89 -1.05 -23.99
C GLY A 60 4.52 -0.67 -24.59
N THR A 61 4.53 -0.11 -25.79
CA THR A 61 3.34 0.51 -26.45
C THR A 61 2.17 -0.45 -26.62
N ASN A 62 2.43 -1.76 -26.72
CA ASN A 62 1.41 -2.80 -26.89
C ASN A 62 1.22 -3.65 -25.63
N SER A 63 1.69 -3.19 -24.48
CA SER A 63 1.58 -3.94 -23.25
C SER A 63 0.13 -4.06 -22.79
N SER A 64 -0.26 -5.28 -22.40
CA SER A 64 -1.53 -5.59 -21.74
C SER A 64 -1.37 -5.84 -20.24
N HIS A 65 -0.15 -5.72 -19.72
CA HIS A 65 0.14 -5.93 -18.31
C HIS A 65 -0.60 -4.91 -17.44
N LYS A 66 -1.08 -5.38 -16.32
CA LYS A 66 -1.75 -4.53 -15.33
C LYS A 66 -0.77 -4.21 -14.21
N THR A 67 -0.94 -3.06 -13.61
CA THR A 67 -0.07 -2.48 -12.60
C THR A 67 -0.86 -2.08 -11.35
N ILE A 68 -0.22 -1.54 -10.35
CA ILE A 68 -0.88 -0.97 -9.16
C ILE A 68 -1.98 0.07 -9.53
N TYR A 69 -1.80 0.82 -10.61
CA TYR A 69 -2.81 1.76 -11.11
C TYR A 69 -4.14 1.08 -11.39
N HIS A 70 -4.12 -0.13 -11.95
CA HIS A 70 -5.32 -0.88 -12.32
C HIS A 70 -6.06 -1.45 -11.11
N ILE A 71 -5.45 -1.46 -9.94
CA ILE A 71 -6.08 -1.85 -8.67
C ILE A 71 -6.99 -0.73 -8.15
N VAL A 72 -6.54 0.51 -8.21
CA VAL A 72 -7.26 1.67 -7.66
C VAL A 72 -8.22 2.31 -8.68
N GLN A 73 -7.89 2.26 -9.98
CA GLN A 73 -8.71 2.85 -11.04
C GLN A 73 -10.19 2.41 -11.04
N PRO A 74 -10.56 1.14 -10.76
CA PRO A 74 -11.96 0.73 -10.70
C PRO A 74 -12.79 1.49 -9.67
N TYR A 75 -12.20 1.86 -8.54
CA TYR A 75 -12.87 2.66 -7.51
C TYR A 75 -13.23 4.05 -8.03
N LYS A 76 -12.31 4.70 -8.75
CA LYS A 76 -12.58 5.99 -9.42
C LYS A 76 -13.74 5.90 -10.40
N LYS A 77 -13.96 4.73 -11.02
CA LYS A 77 -15.06 4.47 -11.95
C LYS A 77 -16.33 3.93 -11.28
N GLY A 78 -16.38 3.85 -9.95
CA GLY A 78 -17.52 3.30 -9.21
C GLY A 78 -17.76 1.79 -9.43
N LYS A 79 -16.71 1.04 -9.87
CA LYS A 79 -16.83 -0.40 -10.18
C LYS A 79 -16.48 -1.32 -9.02
N GLY A 80 -16.11 -0.76 -7.86
CA GLY A 80 -15.79 -1.53 -6.66
C GLY A 80 -14.48 -2.33 -6.74
N TYR A 81 -14.40 -3.41 -5.98
CA TYR A 81 -13.18 -4.18 -5.73
C TYR A 81 -12.70 -5.01 -6.92
N LEU A 82 -11.38 -5.12 -7.09
CA LEU A 82 -10.80 -6.24 -7.85
C LEU A 82 -10.89 -7.51 -6.99
N ASN A 83 -11.37 -8.58 -7.60
CA ASN A 83 -11.35 -9.90 -6.99
C ASN A 83 -9.90 -10.42 -6.91
N ASN A 84 -9.58 -11.19 -5.88
CA ASN A 84 -8.29 -11.84 -5.62
C ASN A 84 -7.66 -12.52 -6.85
N ASN A 85 -8.48 -13.15 -7.70
CA ASN A 85 -8.01 -13.83 -8.91
C ASN A 85 -7.59 -12.86 -10.05
N ASN A 86 -7.86 -11.58 -9.92
CA ASN A 86 -7.59 -10.56 -10.95
C ASN A 86 -6.51 -9.54 -10.52
N LEU A 87 -5.83 -9.78 -9.40
CA LEU A 87 -4.72 -8.94 -8.99
C LEU A 87 -3.53 -9.09 -9.94
N PRO A 88 -2.90 -7.99 -10.37
CA PRO A 88 -1.80 -8.00 -11.32
C PRO A 88 -0.48 -8.37 -10.64
N ILE A 89 -0.28 -9.66 -10.42
CA ILE A 89 0.92 -10.17 -9.75
C ILE A 89 1.88 -10.70 -10.81
N GLU A 90 3.07 -10.12 -10.88
CA GLU A 90 4.20 -10.54 -11.67
C GLU A 90 5.24 -11.25 -10.79
N HIS A 91 6.13 -12.06 -11.38
CA HIS A 91 7.16 -12.76 -10.63
C HIS A 91 8.55 -12.31 -11.07
N SER A 92 9.28 -11.67 -10.15
CA SER A 92 10.68 -11.32 -10.35
C SER A 92 11.57 -12.56 -10.24
N ARG A 93 12.14 -13.01 -11.37
CA ARG A 93 13.02 -14.18 -11.41
C ARG A 93 14.34 -13.94 -10.69
N GLY A 94 14.89 -12.73 -10.81
CA GLY A 94 16.17 -12.35 -10.21
C GLY A 94 16.13 -12.34 -8.67
N PHE A 95 15.03 -11.89 -8.10
CA PHE A 95 14.81 -11.82 -6.65
C PHE A 95 13.97 -12.98 -6.11
N ASN A 96 13.34 -13.76 -7.00
CA ASN A 96 12.43 -14.86 -6.66
C ASN A 96 11.26 -14.40 -5.77
N VAL A 97 10.62 -13.28 -6.12
CA VAL A 97 9.57 -12.62 -5.32
C VAL A 97 8.40 -12.26 -6.23
N ASP A 98 7.18 -12.48 -5.75
CA ASP A 98 5.97 -11.98 -6.40
C ASP A 98 5.85 -10.48 -6.18
N CYS A 99 5.44 -9.74 -7.21
CA CYS A 99 5.40 -8.28 -7.20
C CYS A 99 4.14 -7.74 -7.89
N ILE A 100 3.54 -6.73 -7.29
CA ILE A 100 2.63 -5.83 -7.99
C ILE A 100 3.46 -4.63 -8.42
N ILE A 101 3.67 -4.53 -9.75
CA ILE A 101 4.54 -3.53 -10.36
C ILE A 101 3.96 -2.12 -10.24
N GLY A 102 4.86 -1.14 -10.12
CA GLY A 102 4.52 0.27 -10.03
C GLY A 102 3.91 0.83 -11.32
N ASP A 103 3.45 2.06 -11.27
CA ASP A 103 2.92 2.79 -12.41
C ASP A 103 3.02 4.30 -12.17
N THR A 104 3.64 5.02 -13.09
CA THR A 104 3.73 6.48 -13.00
C THR A 104 2.36 7.17 -13.01
N ARG A 105 1.35 6.56 -13.67
CA ARG A 105 -0.04 7.02 -13.65
C ARG A 105 -0.68 6.93 -12.26
N PHE A 106 -0.07 6.19 -11.35
CA PHE A 106 -0.55 6.10 -9.98
C PHE A 106 -0.55 7.46 -9.29
N ALA A 107 0.38 8.36 -9.66
CA ALA A 107 0.39 9.74 -9.20
C ALA A 107 -0.92 10.50 -9.51
N VAL A 108 -1.58 10.20 -10.63
CA VAL A 108 -2.85 10.86 -11.03
C VAL A 108 -4.02 10.46 -10.12
N LEU A 109 -3.88 9.38 -9.37
CA LEU A 109 -4.88 8.93 -8.39
C LEU A 109 -4.72 9.61 -7.03
N GLU A 110 -3.66 10.37 -6.80
CA GLU A 110 -3.41 11.08 -5.54
C GLU A 110 -4.56 12.02 -5.18
N ASP A 111 -5.02 12.85 -6.14
CA ASP A 111 -6.14 13.78 -5.92
C ASP A 111 -7.45 13.04 -5.62
N PHE A 112 -7.69 11.93 -6.33
CA PHE A 112 -8.86 11.10 -6.10
C PHE A 112 -8.84 10.48 -4.70
N LEU A 113 -7.74 9.85 -4.31
CA LEU A 113 -7.58 9.28 -2.97
C LEU A 113 -7.68 10.36 -1.87
N SER A 114 -7.15 11.55 -2.13
CA SER A 114 -7.22 12.68 -1.20
C SER A 114 -8.67 13.18 -1.01
N SER A 115 -9.43 13.27 -2.10
CA SER A 115 -10.85 13.64 -2.05
C SER A 115 -11.67 12.61 -1.26
N ASP A 116 -11.46 11.32 -1.55
CA ASP A 116 -12.18 10.24 -0.85
C ASP A 116 -11.73 10.10 0.61
N TRP A 117 -10.47 10.40 0.93
CA TRP A 117 -10.03 10.51 2.33
C TRP A 117 -10.84 11.53 3.12
N LEU A 118 -11.13 12.69 2.53
CA LEU A 118 -11.95 13.71 3.19
C LEU A 118 -13.41 13.28 3.29
N ALA A 119 -13.97 12.70 2.23
CA ALA A 119 -15.36 12.23 2.22
C ALA A 119 -15.59 11.05 3.20
N SER A 120 -14.60 10.17 3.37
CA SER A 120 -14.66 9.04 4.30
C SER A 120 -14.87 9.46 5.75
N LYS A 121 -14.43 10.68 6.13
CA LYS A 121 -14.64 11.23 7.49
C LYS A 121 -16.12 11.39 7.84
N SER A 122 -16.99 11.51 6.85
CA SER A 122 -18.44 11.55 7.04
C SER A 122 -19.10 10.16 7.08
N GLY A 123 -18.32 9.07 6.97
CA GLY A 123 -18.83 7.71 6.91
C GLY A 123 -19.49 7.37 5.58
N GLU A 124 -19.08 7.98 4.46
CA GLU A 124 -19.52 7.60 3.12
C GLU A 124 -18.87 6.28 2.70
N GLU A 125 -19.68 5.25 2.42
CA GLU A 125 -19.23 3.88 2.16
C GLU A 125 -18.22 3.80 1.01
N ARG A 126 -18.53 4.41 -0.14
CA ARG A 126 -17.64 4.43 -1.29
C ARG A 126 -16.28 5.05 -0.96
N ALA A 127 -16.28 6.13 -0.19
CA ALA A 127 -15.06 6.82 0.22
C ALA A 127 -14.25 6.01 1.25
N LEU A 128 -14.91 5.28 2.15
CA LEU A 128 -14.27 4.31 3.04
C LEU A 128 -13.64 3.17 2.24
N ASP A 129 -14.36 2.60 1.27
CA ASP A 129 -13.86 1.56 0.39
C ASP A 129 -12.58 1.98 -0.35
N THR A 130 -12.57 3.20 -0.88
CA THR A 130 -11.42 3.77 -1.58
C THR A 130 -10.25 3.97 -0.63
N THR A 131 -10.50 4.53 0.55
CA THR A 131 -9.46 4.78 1.56
C THR A 131 -8.83 3.48 2.05
N PHE A 132 -9.63 2.42 2.20
CA PHE A 132 -9.16 1.11 2.66
C PHE A 132 -8.80 0.14 1.53
N VAL A 133 -8.57 0.61 0.31
CA VAL A 133 -8.26 -0.25 -0.84
C VAL A 133 -7.11 -1.22 -0.56
N PHE A 134 -6.01 -0.76 0.02
CA PHE A 134 -4.86 -1.62 0.34
C PHE A 134 -5.15 -2.57 1.49
N LYS A 135 -5.92 -2.15 2.49
CA LYS A 135 -6.36 -3.04 3.58
C LYS A 135 -7.24 -4.16 3.06
N ASN A 136 -8.12 -3.85 2.11
CA ASN A 136 -8.94 -4.85 1.43
C ASN A 136 -8.10 -5.89 0.68
N ILE A 137 -7.07 -5.45 -0.05
CA ILE A 137 -6.15 -6.34 -0.77
C ILE A 137 -5.39 -7.24 0.21
N ILE A 138 -4.88 -6.66 1.30
CA ILE A 138 -4.20 -7.40 2.35
C ILE A 138 -5.11 -8.53 2.89
N HIS A 139 -6.37 -8.23 3.18
CA HIS A 139 -7.34 -9.23 3.65
C HIS A 139 -7.60 -10.34 2.63
N GLN A 140 -7.64 -10.00 1.33
CA GLN A 140 -7.85 -10.99 0.26
C GLN A 140 -6.65 -11.93 0.09
N LEU A 141 -5.45 -11.52 0.51
CA LEU A 141 -4.20 -12.24 0.25
C LEU A 141 -3.62 -12.93 1.49
N GLU A 142 -4.27 -12.85 2.64
CA GLU A 142 -3.72 -13.33 3.91
C GLU A 142 -3.40 -14.83 3.94
N ASP A 143 -4.14 -15.66 3.17
CA ASP A 143 -3.90 -17.10 3.07
C ASP A 143 -2.83 -17.45 2.03
N ARG A 144 -2.51 -16.52 1.12
CA ARG A 144 -1.54 -16.73 0.04
C ARG A 144 -0.12 -16.35 0.42
N TYR A 145 0.05 -15.32 1.24
CA TYR A 145 1.34 -14.75 1.59
C TYR A 145 1.55 -14.68 3.09
N ASP A 146 2.79 -14.84 3.53
CA ASP A 146 3.21 -14.70 4.91
C ASP A 146 3.64 -13.25 5.20
N TYR A 147 4.15 -12.56 4.15
CA TYR A 147 4.53 -11.15 4.18
C TYR A 147 4.01 -10.40 2.97
N ILE A 148 3.49 -9.19 3.20
CA ILE A 148 3.20 -8.20 2.16
C ILE A 148 4.03 -6.96 2.49
N LEU A 149 4.88 -6.55 1.54
CA LEU A 149 5.84 -5.44 1.71
C LEU A 149 5.48 -4.31 0.75
N PHE A 150 5.37 -3.08 1.27
CA PHE A 150 5.06 -1.89 0.48
C PHE A 150 6.26 -0.94 0.42
N ASP A 151 6.75 -0.66 -0.79
CA ASP A 151 7.65 0.45 -1.06
C ASP A 151 6.83 1.69 -1.39
N ILE A 152 6.97 2.74 -0.60
CA ILE A 152 6.24 3.99 -0.77
C ILE A 152 7.19 5.17 -0.93
N GLY A 153 6.76 6.13 -1.75
CA GLY A 153 7.52 7.35 -2.01
C GLY A 153 7.67 8.23 -0.76
N PRO A 154 8.54 9.25 -0.82
CA PRO A 154 8.82 10.12 0.32
C PRO A 154 7.71 11.17 0.58
N SER A 155 6.64 11.19 -0.21
CA SER A 155 5.54 12.14 -0.05
C SER A 155 4.59 11.71 1.09
N LEU A 156 3.99 12.70 1.79
CA LEU A 156 2.97 12.48 2.81
C LEU A 156 1.54 12.54 2.23
N GLY A 157 1.38 12.20 0.98
CA GLY A 157 0.12 12.28 0.26
C GLY A 157 -0.92 11.21 0.65
N ALA A 158 -2.03 11.15 -0.08
CA ALA A 158 -3.12 10.23 0.20
C ALA A 158 -2.75 8.78 -0.09
N ILE A 159 -1.95 8.51 -1.13
CA ILE A 159 -1.40 7.17 -1.40
C ILE A 159 -0.67 6.64 -0.17
N TYR A 160 0.26 7.46 0.36
CA TYR A 160 1.01 7.15 1.55
C TYR A 160 0.11 6.84 2.76
N ARG A 161 -0.88 7.70 3.02
CA ARG A 161 -1.82 7.53 4.13
C ARG A 161 -2.64 6.25 4.01
N CYS A 162 -3.15 5.94 2.82
CA CYS A 162 -3.91 4.72 2.56
C CYS A 162 -3.07 3.45 2.79
N VAL A 163 -1.79 3.45 2.37
CA VAL A 163 -0.89 2.31 2.61
C VAL A 163 -0.56 2.17 4.08
N LEU A 164 -0.23 3.27 4.78
CA LEU A 164 0.11 3.20 6.20
C LEU A 164 -1.06 2.70 7.06
N LEU A 165 -2.28 3.15 6.79
CA LEU A 165 -3.48 2.65 7.50
C LEU A 165 -3.74 1.16 7.24
N ALA A 166 -3.28 0.63 6.11
CA ALA A 166 -3.44 -0.78 5.77
C ALA A 166 -2.41 -1.68 6.46
N CYS A 167 -1.20 -1.18 6.71
CA CYS A 167 -0.08 -1.96 7.24
C CYS A 167 -0.14 -2.13 8.75
N GLN A 168 0.42 -3.27 9.23
CA GLN A 168 0.57 -3.56 10.65
C GLN A 168 1.90 -3.04 11.22
N TYR A 169 2.94 -2.94 10.38
CA TYR A 169 4.30 -2.57 10.78
C TYR A 169 4.91 -1.57 9.81
N PHE A 170 5.86 -0.79 10.33
CA PHE A 170 6.65 0.16 9.54
C PHE A 170 8.14 -0.06 9.76
N ILE A 171 8.91 0.14 8.69
CA ILE A 171 10.37 0.25 8.75
C ILE A 171 10.73 1.67 8.35
N ILE A 172 11.45 2.36 9.22
CA ILE A 172 11.93 3.72 8.99
C ILE A 172 13.46 3.70 9.00
N PRO A 173 14.13 3.59 7.83
CA PRO A 173 15.58 3.74 7.76
C PRO A 173 15.97 5.15 8.19
N MET A 174 16.85 5.28 9.15
CA MET A 174 17.20 6.55 9.77
C MET A 174 18.70 6.84 9.71
N SER A 175 19.05 8.12 9.62
CA SER A 175 20.33 8.62 10.08
C SER A 175 20.23 9.03 11.56
N SER A 176 21.35 8.99 12.27
CA SER A 176 21.42 9.36 13.69
C SER A 176 21.43 10.89 13.88
N ASP A 177 20.37 11.58 13.38
CA ASP A 177 20.21 13.02 13.54
C ASP A 177 18.88 13.39 14.19
N ILE A 178 18.82 14.58 14.80
CA ILE A 178 17.64 15.05 15.54
C ILE A 178 16.40 15.21 14.64
N PHE A 179 16.57 15.50 13.35
CA PHE A 179 15.45 15.70 12.44
C PHE A 179 14.77 14.36 12.12
N CYS A 180 15.52 13.26 12.08
CA CYS A 180 14.97 11.92 11.92
C CYS A 180 14.12 11.52 13.13
N ILE A 181 14.56 11.83 14.36
CA ILE A 181 13.79 11.57 15.58
C ILE A 181 12.47 12.35 15.54
N LYS A 182 12.53 13.65 15.25
CA LYS A 182 11.32 14.49 15.15
C LYS A 182 10.36 14.04 14.03
N ALA A 183 10.89 13.53 12.91
CA ALA A 183 10.07 12.99 11.85
C ALA A 183 9.26 11.76 12.31
N ILE A 184 9.86 10.89 13.16
CA ILE A 184 9.13 9.73 13.72
C ILE A 184 8.04 10.19 14.68
N GLU A 185 8.33 11.12 15.57
CA GLU A 185 7.33 11.69 16.50
C GLU A 185 6.13 12.23 15.72
N ASN A 186 6.38 13.05 14.70
CA ASN A 186 5.32 13.61 13.86
C ASN A 186 4.49 12.54 13.12
N ILE A 187 5.13 11.45 12.66
CA ILE A 187 4.42 10.34 12.02
C ILE A 187 3.57 9.59 13.03
N ALA A 188 4.11 9.30 14.21
CA ALA A 188 3.36 8.63 15.27
C ALA A 188 2.10 9.43 15.65
N ASP A 189 2.25 10.74 15.86
CA ASP A 189 1.13 11.64 16.15
C ASP A 189 0.09 11.62 15.02
N SER A 190 0.53 11.70 13.76
CA SER A 190 -0.37 11.64 12.60
C SER A 190 -1.11 10.30 12.51
N LEU A 191 -0.44 9.19 12.78
CA LEU A 191 -1.07 7.86 12.76
C LEU A 191 -2.12 7.72 13.88
N HIS A 192 -1.86 8.26 15.06
CA HIS A 192 -2.85 8.31 16.15
C HIS A 192 -4.07 9.15 15.76
N GLU A 193 -3.84 10.35 15.21
CA GLU A 193 -4.91 11.23 14.75
C GLU A 193 -5.77 10.54 13.67
N TRP A 194 -5.16 9.93 12.65
CA TRP A 194 -5.89 9.22 11.59
C TRP A 194 -6.68 8.03 12.12
N LYS A 195 -6.10 7.26 13.05
CA LYS A 195 -6.81 6.16 13.70
C LYS A 195 -8.08 6.66 14.40
N ASP A 196 -7.99 7.74 15.16
CA ASP A 196 -9.13 8.32 15.87
C ASP A 196 -10.16 8.90 14.91
N GLU A 197 -9.71 9.55 13.83
CA GLU A 197 -10.60 10.05 12.77
C GLU A 197 -11.38 8.90 12.12
N PHE A 198 -10.71 7.80 11.76
CA PHE A 198 -11.39 6.68 11.12
C PHE A 198 -12.29 5.88 12.07
N ASN A 199 -11.93 5.75 13.33
CA ASN A 199 -12.85 5.18 14.31
C ASN A 199 -14.17 5.98 14.38
N ARG A 200 -14.08 7.32 14.39
CA ARG A 200 -15.25 8.20 14.30
C ARG A 200 -16.01 8.03 12.99
N SER A 201 -15.32 7.92 11.86
CA SER A 201 -15.93 7.69 10.54
C SER A 201 -16.70 6.37 10.49
N LEU A 202 -16.16 5.30 11.07
CA LEU A 202 -16.82 4.00 11.14
C LEU A 202 -18.06 4.02 12.07
N GLU A 203 -18.01 4.80 13.15
CA GLU A 203 -19.18 5.05 14.02
C GLU A 203 -20.27 5.84 13.29
N GLU A 204 -19.90 6.87 12.51
CA GLU A 204 -20.84 7.62 11.67
C GLU A 204 -21.48 6.73 10.60
N TYR A 205 -20.70 5.88 9.94
CA TYR A 205 -21.23 4.88 9.01
C TYR A 205 -22.25 3.97 9.71
N ARG A 206 -21.89 3.42 10.87
CA ARG A 206 -22.77 2.54 11.65
C ARG A 206 -24.08 3.24 12.05
N ARG A 207 -24.02 4.53 12.38
CA ARG A 207 -25.19 5.33 12.74
C ARG A 207 -26.13 5.52 11.55
N LYS A 208 -25.58 5.78 10.35
CA LYS A 208 -26.35 6.03 9.12
C LYS A 208 -26.94 4.75 8.55
N GLU A 209 -26.11 3.75 8.35
CA GLU A 209 -26.47 2.51 7.65
C GLU A 209 -27.05 1.44 8.58
N LYS A 210 -27.05 1.69 9.91
CA LYS A 210 -27.51 0.75 10.95
C LYS A 210 -26.82 -0.62 10.89
N THR A 211 -25.64 -0.68 10.31
CA THR A 211 -24.78 -1.86 10.19
C THR A 211 -23.32 -1.52 10.45
N VAL A 212 -22.48 -2.53 10.69
CA VAL A 212 -21.05 -2.35 10.91
C VAL A 212 -20.32 -2.42 9.56
N TYR A 213 -19.46 -1.45 9.30
CA TYR A 213 -18.64 -1.46 8.08
C TYR A 213 -17.70 -2.68 8.04
N ARG A 214 -17.66 -3.34 6.91
CA ARG A 214 -16.85 -4.54 6.69
C ARG A 214 -16.12 -4.48 5.35
N LEU A 215 -14.91 -5.00 5.32
CA LEU A 215 -14.14 -5.26 4.10
C LEU A 215 -14.05 -6.78 3.91
N ASN A 216 -14.61 -7.32 2.81
CA ASN A 216 -14.67 -8.76 2.56
C ASN A 216 -15.17 -9.55 3.80
N ASP A 217 -16.31 -9.15 4.35
CA ASP A 217 -16.94 -9.72 5.55
C ASP A 217 -16.10 -9.61 6.86
N LYS A 218 -14.93 -8.98 6.82
CA LYS A 218 -14.07 -8.75 7.99
C LYS A 218 -14.32 -7.37 8.58
N LEU A 219 -14.29 -7.29 9.89
CA LEU A 219 -14.31 -6.01 10.61
C LEU A 219 -13.03 -5.24 10.30
N VAL A 220 -13.16 -3.95 10.06
CA VAL A 220 -12.00 -3.06 9.93
C VAL A 220 -11.52 -2.71 11.33
N THR A 221 -10.31 -3.14 11.66
CA THR A 221 -9.59 -2.78 12.89
C THR A 221 -8.27 -2.11 12.53
N PHE A 222 -7.80 -1.23 13.40
CA PHE A 222 -6.51 -0.57 13.26
C PHE A 222 -5.53 -1.17 14.26
N ASP A 223 -4.86 -2.25 13.83
CA ASP A 223 -3.87 -2.96 14.65
C ASP A 223 -2.47 -2.35 14.49
N LEU A 224 -2.38 -1.01 14.64
CA LEU A 224 -1.08 -0.34 14.68
C LEU A 224 -0.38 -0.73 15.99
N GLN A 225 0.64 -1.57 15.90
CA GLN A 225 1.57 -1.84 17.00
C GLN A 225 2.76 -0.89 16.85
N PHE A 226 2.93 -0.01 17.84
CA PHE A 226 4.09 0.87 18.00
C PHE A 226 5.14 0.20 18.85
#